data_063ce62670dec6678a4ca30ac08ff76a
#
_entry.id   063ce62670dec6678a4ca30ac08ff76a
#
_cell.length_a   1.000
_cell.length_b   1.000
_cell.length_c   1.000
_cell.angle_alpha   90.00
_cell.angle_beta   90.00
_cell.angle_gamma   90.00
#
_symmetry.space_group_name_H-M   'P 1'
#
loop_
_entity.id
_entity.type
_entity.pdbx_description
1 polymer ?
#
loop_
_entity_poly.entity_id
_entity_poly.type
_entity_poly.pdbx_seq_one_letter_code
_entity_poly.pdbx_strand_id
1 'polypeptide(L)'
;MKSNLVLLALILASCQPEMPVTSSILVKGDGLTVPVNKELYGLTIEEINHAVDGGIYAELIQNRSFEDGVPPLNCPYDPVRRVLTTPNGWTIPFLRSDSVPGWRCFSATSYMYPDTKELINDKNRRSLLVSVSASAESGKGGVIAEGYGGIPLRKGEKYDLSFYMKG
;
A
#
# COMPACT_ATOMS: atom_id res chain seq x y z
N MET A 1 25.26 50.35 37.93
CA MET A 1 24.03 50.68 37.16
C MET A 1 24.25 50.89 35.64
N LYS A 2 25.46 51.11 35.14
CA LYS A 2 25.70 51.32 33.67
C LYS A 2 25.80 50.02 32.87
N SER A 3 26.14 48.90 33.51
CA SER A 3 26.31 47.60 32.83
C SER A 3 25.00 46.93 32.39
N ASN A 4 23.93 47.10 33.16
CA ASN A 4 22.63 46.48 32.88
C ASN A 4 21.85 47.17 31.74
N LEU A 5 22.17 48.42 31.48
CA LEU A 5 21.52 49.19 30.41
C LEU A 5 22.02 48.78 29.03
N VAL A 6 23.31 48.42 28.93
CA VAL A 6 23.93 47.94 27.68
C VAL A 6 23.41 46.54 27.32
N LEU A 7 23.19 45.68 28.30
CA LEU A 7 22.63 44.33 28.09
C LEU A 7 21.18 44.39 27.61
N LEU A 8 20.39 45.30 28.18
CA LEU A 8 18.98 45.52 27.77
C LEU A 8 18.89 46.07 26.34
N ALA A 9 19.79 46.96 25.94
CA ALA A 9 19.85 47.50 24.58
C ALA A 9 20.22 46.44 23.54
N LEU A 10 21.08 45.48 23.89
CA LEU A 10 21.46 44.35 23.01
C LEU A 10 20.30 43.36 22.81
N ILE A 11 19.48 43.12 23.79
CA ILE A 11 18.30 42.25 23.71
C ILE A 11 17.22 42.87 22.80
N LEU A 12 17.04 44.19 22.85
CA LEU A 12 16.05 44.87 22.02
C LEU A 12 16.47 45.02 20.55
N ALA A 13 17.79 44.94 20.25
CA ALA A 13 18.28 45.01 18.87
C ALA A 13 18.13 43.68 18.08
N SER A 14 17.83 42.56 18.76
CA SER A 14 17.65 41.28 18.13
C SER A 14 16.24 41.00 17.58
N CYS A 15 15.27 41.84 17.91
CA CYS A 15 13.90 41.79 17.37
C CYS A 15 13.76 42.67 16.14
N GLN A 16 14.39 42.33 15.03
CA GLN A 16 14.01 42.95 13.77
C GLN A 16 12.76 42.24 13.23
N PRO A 17 11.71 43.00 12.88
CA PRO A 17 10.56 42.42 12.23
C PRO A 17 11.02 41.83 10.90
N GLU A 18 10.78 40.53 10.68
CA GLU A 18 10.97 39.90 9.39
C GLU A 18 10.13 40.68 8.35
N MET A 19 10.78 41.28 7.40
CA MET A 19 10.06 41.92 6.30
C MET A 19 9.36 40.85 5.48
N PRO A 20 8.06 40.97 5.22
CA PRO A 20 7.36 39.99 4.40
C PRO A 20 8.03 39.94 3.01
N VAL A 21 8.54 38.76 2.67
CA VAL A 21 9.07 38.52 1.32
C VAL A 21 7.89 38.49 0.36
N THR A 22 7.68 39.59 -0.34
CA THR A 22 6.65 39.66 -1.38
C THR A 22 7.26 39.18 -2.68
N SER A 23 6.93 38.00 -3.11
CA SER A 23 7.29 37.48 -4.45
C SER A 23 6.12 37.73 -5.38
N SER A 24 6.39 38.32 -6.56
CA SER A 24 5.38 38.44 -7.60
C SER A 24 5.80 37.70 -8.85
N ILE A 25 4.86 36.98 -9.45
CA ILE A 25 5.06 36.35 -10.76
C ILE A 25 4.22 37.11 -11.76
N LEU A 26 4.90 37.74 -12.73
CA LEU A 26 4.22 38.42 -13.83
C LEU A 26 4.09 37.44 -15.01
N VAL A 27 2.87 37.05 -15.32
CA VAL A 27 2.57 36.26 -16.51
C VAL A 27 2.18 37.21 -17.64
N LYS A 28 3.00 37.26 -18.70
CA LYS A 28 2.69 38.03 -19.91
C LYS A 28 1.90 37.10 -20.86
N GLY A 29 0.61 37.40 -21.02
CA GLY A 29 -0.28 36.62 -21.87
C GLY A 29 -0.35 37.06 -23.33
N ASP A 30 0.40 38.12 -23.70
CA ASP A 30 0.41 38.73 -25.01
C ASP A 30 1.57 38.21 -25.93
N GLY A 31 2.26 37.16 -25.49
CA GLY A 31 3.31 36.49 -26.25
C GLY A 31 2.78 35.55 -27.32
N LEU A 32 3.72 34.93 -28.05
CA LEU A 32 3.43 33.89 -29.03
C LEU A 32 2.66 32.71 -28.35
N THR A 33 1.46 32.44 -28.78
CA THR A 33 0.69 31.28 -28.38
C THR A 33 1.10 30.09 -29.22
N VAL A 34 1.57 29.03 -28.58
CA VAL A 34 1.83 27.76 -29.23
C VAL A 34 0.68 26.81 -28.83
N PRO A 35 0.05 26.12 -29.78
CA PRO A 35 -0.98 25.17 -29.45
C PRO A 35 -0.39 24.04 -28.60
N VAL A 36 -0.97 23.83 -27.42
CA VAL A 36 -0.57 22.75 -26.54
C VAL A 36 -1.14 21.44 -27.08
N ASN A 37 -0.27 20.44 -27.24
CA ASN A 37 -0.73 19.10 -27.62
C ASN A 37 -1.75 18.59 -26.59
N LYS A 38 -2.88 18.12 -27.07
CA LYS A 38 -3.94 17.57 -26.19
C LYS A 38 -3.49 16.34 -25.40
N GLU A 39 -2.46 15.66 -25.89
CA GLU A 39 -1.85 14.49 -25.22
C GLU A 39 -0.82 14.87 -24.15
N LEU A 40 -0.52 16.17 -23.97
CA LEU A 40 0.39 16.64 -22.93
C LEU A 40 -0.20 16.53 -21.53
N TYR A 41 -1.51 16.52 -21.42
CA TYR A 41 -2.19 16.39 -20.14
C TYR A 41 -2.35 14.92 -19.81
N GLY A 42 -1.70 14.49 -18.74
CA GLY A 42 -1.76 13.13 -18.23
C GLY A 42 -1.77 13.12 -16.71
N LEU A 43 -2.06 11.97 -16.15
CA LEU A 43 -1.97 11.69 -14.74
C LEU A 43 -1.00 10.51 -14.57
N THR A 44 0.03 10.69 -13.76
CA THR A 44 0.88 9.59 -13.31
C THR A 44 0.28 9.02 -12.03
N ILE A 45 0.01 7.73 -12.03
CA ILE A 45 -0.46 7.00 -10.85
C ILE A 45 0.66 6.04 -10.46
N GLU A 46 1.10 6.12 -9.22
CA GLU A 46 2.10 5.23 -8.65
C GLU A 46 1.51 4.49 -7.45
N GLU A 47 1.81 3.20 -7.34
CA GLU A 47 1.43 2.41 -6.17
C GLU A 47 2.44 2.64 -5.05
N ILE A 48 2.24 3.71 -4.28
CA ILE A 48 3.04 4.07 -3.12
C ILE A 48 2.15 4.03 -1.89
N ASN A 49 2.59 3.29 -0.86
CA ASN A 49 1.84 3.14 0.40
C ASN A 49 0.38 2.69 0.20
N HIS A 50 0.15 1.77 -0.73
CA HIS A 50 -1.20 1.27 -1.07
C HIS A 50 -2.16 2.38 -1.55
N ALA A 51 -1.63 3.33 -2.35
CA ALA A 51 -2.43 4.44 -2.85
C ALA A 51 -3.51 3.98 -3.83
N VAL A 52 -3.28 2.91 -4.56
CA VAL A 52 -4.24 2.31 -5.48
C VAL A 52 -4.99 1.17 -4.81
N ASP A 53 -4.27 0.12 -4.43
CA ASP A 53 -4.83 -1.05 -3.77
C ASP A 53 -4.99 -0.78 -2.27
N GLY A 54 -6.23 -0.78 -1.78
CA GLY A 54 -6.57 -0.33 -0.42
C GLY A 54 -6.77 1.18 -0.27
N GLY A 55 -6.52 1.97 -1.33
CA GLY A 55 -6.75 3.41 -1.39
C GLY A 55 -7.85 3.79 -2.37
N ILE A 56 -7.52 4.10 -3.63
CA ILE A 56 -8.50 4.46 -4.68
C ILE A 56 -9.46 3.29 -4.94
N TYR A 57 -8.94 2.07 -4.96
CA TYR A 57 -9.75 0.87 -4.98
C TYR A 57 -10.18 0.54 -3.53
N ALA A 58 -11.46 0.63 -3.25
CA ALA A 58 -12.03 0.52 -1.90
C ALA A 58 -12.10 -0.93 -1.38
N GLU A 59 -11.11 -1.76 -1.67
CA GLU A 59 -10.94 -3.09 -1.11
C GLU A 59 -10.20 -3.00 0.23
N LEU A 60 -10.79 -3.52 1.29
CA LEU A 60 -10.22 -3.49 2.63
C LEU A 60 -9.44 -4.77 2.98
N ILE A 61 -9.61 -5.83 2.19
CA ILE A 61 -8.94 -7.12 2.38
C ILE A 61 -7.70 -7.17 1.50
N GLN A 62 -6.55 -7.06 2.12
CA GLN A 62 -5.27 -7.24 1.43
C GLN A 62 -5.15 -8.69 0.94
N ASN A 63 -4.56 -8.87 -0.26
CA ASN A 63 -4.30 -10.19 -0.82
C ASN A 63 -5.54 -11.10 -0.82
N ARG A 64 -6.67 -10.57 -1.28
CA ARG A 64 -7.97 -11.28 -1.30
C ARG A 64 -7.99 -12.54 -2.17
N SER A 65 -7.10 -12.63 -3.15
CA SER A 65 -6.92 -13.80 -4.03
C SER A 65 -5.82 -14.75 -3.56
N PHE A 66 -5.13 -14.42 -2.46
CA PHE A 66 -4.02 -15.19 -1.91
C PHE A 66 -2.81 -15.33 -2.85
N GLU A 67 -2.69 -14.46 -3.84
CA GLU A 67 -1.69 -14.55 -4.91
C GLU A 67 -0.50 -13.60 -4.74
N ASP A 68 -0.51 -12.73 -3.74
CA ASP A 68 0.61 -11.84 -3.44
C ASP A 68 1.88 -12.68 -3.15
N GLY A 69 3.01 -12.26 -3.74
CA GLY A 69 4.26 -13.02 -3.67
C GLY A 69 4.36 -14.17 -4.68
N VAL A 70 3.35 -14.35 -5.54
CA VAL A 70 3.41 -15.30 -6.67
C VAL A 70 3.87 -14.56 -7.93
N PRO A 71 4.87 -15.07 -8.66
CA PRO A 71 5.25 -14.48 -9.93
C PRO A 71 4.06 -14.36 -10.90
N PRO A 72 3.88 -13.21 -11.56
CA PRO A 72 2.86 -13.07 -12.59
C PRO A 72 3.02 -14.09 -13.72
N LEU A 73 1.95 -14.37 -14.42
CA LEU A 73 2.00 -15.26 -15.59
C LEU A 73 2.98 -14.72 -16.64
N ASN A 74 3.71 -15.62 -17.28
CA ASN A 74 4.72 -15.31 -18.32
C ASN A 74 5.88 -14.42 -17.82
N CYS A 75 6.12 -14.37 -16.49
CA CYS A 75 7.25 -13.70 -15.89
C CYS A 75 8.13 -14.73 -15.17
N PRO A 76 9.13 -15.35 -15.86
CA PRO A 76 10.06 -16.27 -15.23
C PRO A 76 10.74 -15.64 -14.01
N TYR A 77 10.83 -16.41 -12.94
CA TYR A 77 11.47 -15.99 -11.69
C TYR A 77 12.84 -16.67 -11.54
N ASP A 78 13.87 -15.87 -11.34
CA ASP A 78 15.20 -16.33 -10.97
C ASP A 78 15.34 -16.30 -9.43
N PRO A 79 15.37 -17.46 -8.74
CA PRO A 79 15.45 -17.52 -7.29
C PRO A 79 16.81 -17.09 -6.73
N VAL A 80 17.87 -17.16 -7.52
CA VAL A 80 19.23 -16.79 -7.10
C VAL A 80 19.36 -15.27 -7.08
N ARG A 81 18.96 -14.63 -8.15
CA ARG A 81 19.00 -13.17 -8.30
C ARG A 81 17.80 -12.47 -7.67
N ARG A 82 16.74 -13.22 -7.34
CA ARG A 82 15.45 -12.69 -6.84
C ARG A 82 14.85 -11.64 -7.77
N VAL A 83 14.82 -11.97 -9.05
CA VAL A 83 14.25 -11.10 -10.08
C VAL A 83 13.24 -11.83 -10.93
N LEU A 84 12.26 -11.10 -11.44
CA LEU A 84 11.40 -11.53 -12.53
C LEU A 84 11.93 -11.01 -13.86
N THR A 85 11.72 -11.77 -14.92
CA THR A 85 11.87 -11.28 -16.28
C THR A 85 10.49 -11.02 -16.87
N THR A 86 10.21 -9.78 -17.24
CA THR A 86 8.92 -9.42 -17.86
C THR A 86 8.87 -9.96 -19.32
N PRO A 87 7.69 -10.06 -19.93
CA PRO A 87 7.56 -10.44 -21.34
C PRO A 87 8.34 -9.54 -22.30
N ASN A 88 8.60 -8.30 -21.91
CA ASN A 88 9.39 -7.34 -22.68
C ASN A 88 10.91 -7.46 -22.42
N GLY A 89 11.33 -8.46 -21.65
CA GLY A 89 12.74 -8.73 -21.35
C GLY A 89 13.33 -7.88 -20.21
N TRP A 90 12.55 -7.07 -19.52
CA TRP A 90 13.04 -6.32 -18.36
C TRP A 90 13.17 -7.22 -17.15
N THR A 91 14.19 -6.99 -16.34
CA THR A 91 14.35 -7.66 -15.05
C THR A 91 14.00 -6.71 -13.94
N ILE A 92 13.11 -7.13 -13.03
CA ILE A 92 12.67 -6.37 -11.87
C ILE A 92 12.90 -7.19 -10.60
N PRO A 93 13.33 -6.57 -9.50
CA PRO A 93 13.41 -7.24 -8.21
C PRO A 93 12.03 -7.79 -7.80
N PHE A 94 12.01 -9.02 -7.30
CA PHE A 94 10.78 -9.64 -6.83
C PHE A 94 11.04 -10.53 -5.62
N LEU A 95 10.27 -10.31 -4.57
CA LEU A 95 10.32 -11.14 -3.38
C LEU A 95 9.21 -12.19 -3.44
N ARG A 96 9.55 -13.38 -3.94
CA ARG A 96 8.63 -14.52 -3.89
C ARG A 96 8.36 -14.89 -2.44
N SER A 97 7.10 -15.11 -2.11
CA SER A 97 6.68 -15.59 -0.80
C SER A 97 5.83 -16.85 -0.93
N ASP A 98 6.20 -17.87 -0.19
CA ASP A 98 5.37 -19.09 -0.03
C ASP A 98 4.36 -18.93 1.12
N SER A 99 4.45 -17.86 1.91
CA SER A 99 3.42 -17.44 2.86
C SER A 99 2.28 -16.74 2.12
N VAL A 100 1.24 -16.38 2.86
CA VAL A 100 0.09 -15.62 2.34
C VAL A 100 0.12 -14.24 2.99
N PRO A 101 0.80 -13.25 2.38
CA PRO A 101 0.90 -11.90 2.92
C PRO A 101 -0.48 -11.31 3.21
N GLY A 102 -0.61 -10.53 4.27
CA GLY A 102 -1.87 -9.93 4.71
C GLY A 102 -2.80 -10.86 5.48
N TRP A 103 -2.38 -12.14 5.70
CA TRP A 103 -3.14 -13.12 6.44
C TRP A 103 -2.28 -13.80 7.50
N ARG A 104 -2.87 -14.12 8.63
CA ARG A 104 -2.22 -14.91 9.70
C ARG A 104 -3.19 -15.84 10.39
N CYS A 105 -2.68 -16.87 11.04
CA CYS A 105 -3.47 -17.75 11.86
C CYS A 105 -4.02 -17.02 13.09
N PHE A 106 -5.26 -17.31 13.45
CA PHE A 106 -5.91 -16.74 14.65
C PHE A 106 -5.30 -17.28 15.94
N SER A 107 -4.95 -18.56 15.97
CA SER A 107 -4.43 -19.25 17.16
C SER A 107 -3.34 -20.24 16.81
N ALA A 108 -2.61 -20.74 17.80
CA ALA A 108 -1.58 -21.76 17.62
C ALA A 108 -2.15 -23.11 17.11
N THR A 109 -3.44 -23.31 17.21
CA THR A 109 -4.14 -24.52 16.72
C THR A 109 -4.72 -24.34 15.33
N SER A 110 -4.52 -23.19 14.71
CA SER A 110 -4.92 -22.88 13.35
C SER A 110 -3.73 -22.96 12.41
N TYR A 111 -3.94 -23.53 11.24
CA TYR A 111 -2.95 -23.65 10.19
C TYR A 111 -3.56 -23.13 8.89
N MET A 112 -2.76 -22.43 8.09
CA MET A 112 -3.16 -21.96 6.78
C MET A 112 -2.09 -22.31 5.76
N TYR A 113 -2.52 -22.70 4.58
CA TYR A 113 -1.65 -23.06 3.47
C TYR A 113 -2.24 -22.54 2.15
N PRO A 114 -1.41 -22.02 1.23
CA PRO A 114 -1.86 -21.78 -0.13
C PRO A 114 -2.12 -23.12 -0.80
N ASP A 115 -3.33 -23.31 -1.30
CA ASP A 115 -3.71 -24.49 -2.07
C ASP A 115 -3.82 -24.13 -3.57
N THR A 116 -3.41 -25.05 -4.43
CA THR A 116 -3.44 -24.90 -5.89
C THR A 116 -4.36 -25.92 -6.56
N LYS A 117 -5.06 -26.75 -5.81
CA LYS A 117 -5.91 -27.81 -6.31
C LYS A 117 -7.39 -27.41 -6.33
N GLU A 118 -7.86 -26.84 -5.22
CA GLU A 118 -9.25 -26.44 -5.05
C GLU A 118 -9.37 -24.94 -5.31
N LEU A 119 -9.62 -24.56 -6.56
CA LEU A 119 -9.66 -23.18 -7.01
C LEU A 119 -11.09 -22.72 -7.25
N ILE A 120 -11.35 -21.42 -7.07
CA ILE A 120 -12.67 -20.84 -7.33
C ILE A 120 -13.01 -20.82 -8.82
N ASN A 121 -12.02 -20.66 -9.67
CA ASN A 121 -12.13 -20.66 -11.13
C ASN A 121 -10.76 -20.86 -11.80
N ASP A 122 -10.73 -20.84 -13.13
CA ASP A 122 -9.52 -21.02 -13.93
C ASP A 122 -8.54 -19.83 -13.93
N LYS A 123 -8.94 -18.68 -13.40
CA LYS A 123 -8.11 -17.47 -13.35
C LYS A 123 -7.37 -17.34 -12.03
N ASN A 124 -7.98 -17.76 -10.93
CA ASN A 124 -7.33 -17.80 -9.64
C ASN A 124 -6.40 -19.00 -9.56
N ARG A 125 -5.15 -18.78 -9.20
CA ARG A 125 -4.11 -19.81 -9.15
C ARG A 125 -3.93 -20.38 -7.74
N ARG A 126 -4.59 -19.80 -6.76
CA ARG A 126 -4.54 -20.19 -5.35
C ARG A 126 -5.89 -20.05 -4.67
N SER A 127 -6.08 -20.86 -3.67
CA SER A 127 -7.06 -20.68 -2.61
C SER A 127 -6.35 -20.77 -1.25
N LEU A 128 -7.02 -20.47 -0.17
CA LEU A 128 -6.49 -20.61 1.18
C LEU A 128 -7.11 -21.84 1.84
N LEU A 129 -6.29 -22.85 2.08
CA LEU A 129 -6.68 -23.97 2.92
C LEU A 129 -6.48 -23.58 4.38
N VAL A 130 -7.55 -23.68 5.17
CA VAL A 130 -7.53 -23.40 6.61
C VAL A 130 -7.86 -24.70 7.35
N SER A 131 -6.99 -25.08 8.26
CA SER A 131 -7.20 -26.24 9.14
C SER A 131 -7.16 -25.78 10.59
N VAL A 132 -8.10 -26.27 11.38
CA VAL A 132 -8.17 -26.02 12.82
C VAL A 132 -8.09 -27.36 13.55
N SER A 133 -7.13 -27.48 14.46
CA SER A 133 -6.98 -28.71 15.25
C SER A 133 -8.16 -28.90 16.19
N ALA A 134 -8.65 -30.13 16.29
CA ALA A 134 -9.71 -30.54 17.22
C ALA A 134 -9.34 -30.36 18.71
N SER A 135 -8.02 -30.24 19.01
CA SER A 135 -7.52 -29.97 20.36
C SER A 135 -7.62 -28.51 20.82
N ALA A 136 -8.23 -27.63 20.01
CA ALA A 136 -8.50 -26.26 20.42
C ALA A 136 -9.51 -26.23 21.57
N GLU A 137 -9.05 -26.13 22.80
CA GLU A 137 -9.87 -26.12 24.03
C GLU A 137 -10.97 -25.05 24.02
N SER A 138 -10.87 -24.03 23.21
CA SER A 138 -11.83 -22.93 23.12
C SER A 138 -12.77 -23.02 21.92
N GLY A 139 -12.61 -24.00 21.03
CA GLY A 139 -13.38 -24.09 19.76
C GLY A 139 -13.12 -22.87 18.83
N LYS A 140 -12.13 -22.05 19.11
CA LYS A 140 -11.81 -20.84 18.36
C LYS A 140 -10.55 -21.08 17.54
N GLY A 141 -10.73 -21.20 16.24
CA GLY A 141 -9.64 -21.29 15.27
C GLY A 141 -10.03 -20.58 13.98
N GLY A 142 -9.05 -20.34 13.15
CA GLY A 142 -9.26 -19.70 11.86
C GLY A 142 -8.10 -18.82 11.44
N VAL A 143 -8.40 -17.87 10.59
CA VAL A 143 -7.44 -16.91 10.05
C VAL A 143 -7.94 -15.47 10.24
N ILE A 144 -7.00 -14.56 10.23
CA ILE A 144 -7.24 -13.12 10.34
C ILE A 144 -6.71 -12.46 9.08
N ALA A 145 -7.56 -11.67 8.42
CA ALA A 145 -7.14 -10.72 7.40
C ALA A 145 -6.59 -9.47 8.11
N GLU A 146 -5.37 -9.10 7.81
CA GLU A 146 -4.69 -7.98 8.47
C GLU A 146 -4.98 -6.62 7.83
N GLY A 147 -5.53 -6.63 6.59
CA GLY A 147 -5.75 -5.41 5.82
C GLY A 147 -4.45 -4.68 5.51
N TYR A 148 -4.54 -3.40 5.22
CA TYR A 148 -3.41 -2.53 4.88
C TYR A 148 -2.90 -1.77 6.13
N GLY A 149 -2.42 -2.53 7.13
CA GLY A 149 -2.08 -1.97 8.44
C GLY A 149 -3.27 -1.88 9.39
N GLY A 150 -4.28 -2.72 9.17
CA GLY A 150 -5.57 -2.77 9.84
C GLY A 150 -6.73 -2.52 8.87
N ILE A 151 -7.94 -2.82 9.32
CA ILE A 151 -9.17 -2.53 8.58
C ILE A 151 -9.87 -1.35 9.27
N PRO A 152 -9.86 -0.15 8.69
CA PRO A 152 -10.43 1.05 9.30
C PRO A 152 -11.96 1.00 9.24
N LEU A 153 -12.59 0.70 10.36
CA LEU A 153 -14.06 0.71 10.47
C LEU A 153 -14.53 2.01 11.14
N ARG A 154 -15.54 2.64 10.58
CA ARG A 154 -16.16 3.85 11.10
C ARG A 154 -17.54 3.54 11.65
N LYS A 155 -17.87 4.07 12.82
CA LYS A 155 -19.18 3.89 13.42
C LYS A 155 -20.28 4.49 12.53
N GLY A 156 -21.28 3.67 12.23
CA GLY A 156 -22.44 4.10 11.42
C GLY A 156 -22.28 3.86 9.92
N GLU A 157 -21.09 3.50 9.45
CA GLU A 157 -20.88 3.13 8.05
C GLU A 157 -21.31 1.68 7.77
N LYS A 158 -21.74 1.44 6.55
CA LYS A 158 -22.12 0.12 6.08
C LYS A 158 -20.94 -0.52 5.34
N TYR A 159 -20.65 -1.77 5.66
CA TYR A 159 -19.62 -2.58 5.03
C TYR A 159 -20.24 -3.87 4.50
N ASP A 160 -19.86 -4.26 3.30
CA ASP A 160 -20.28 -5.51 2.69
C ASP A 160 -19.07 -6.46 2.65
N LEU A 161 -19.23 -7.66 3.18
CA LEU A 161 -18.20 -8.72 3.15
C LEU A 161 -18.77 -9.93 2.39
N SER A 162 -18.02 -10.41 1.41
CA SER A 162 -18.32 -11.64 0.71
C SER A 162 -17.11 -12.54 0.60
N PHE A 163 -17.29 -13.84 0.65
CA PHE A 163 -16.25 -14.85 0.43
C PHE A 163 -16.84 -16.15 -0.05
N TYR A 164 -16.03 -16.96 -0.68
CA TYR A 164 -16.37 -18.31 -1.11
C TYR A 164 -15.64 -19.31 -0.24
N MET A 165 -16.31 -20.36 0.19
CA MET A 165 -15.69 -21.44 0.94
C MET A 165 -16.21 -22.80 0.50
N LYS A 166 -15.38 -23.83 0.70
CA LYS A 166 -15.69 -25.25 0.53
C LYS A 166 -15.23 -25.98 1.78
N GLY A 167 -16.03 -26.88 2.29
CA GLY A 167 -15.74 -27.75 3.45
C GLY A 167 -16.20 -29.17 3.21
#